data_11f4c5509714165656d6e223078b8705
#
_entry.id   11f4c5509714165656d6e223078b8705
#
_cell.length_a   1.000
_cell.length_b   1.000
_cell.length_c   1.000
_cell.angle_alpha   90.00
_cell.angle_beta   90.00
_cell.angle_gamma   90.00
#
_symmetry.space_group_name_H-M   'P 1'
#
loop_
_entity.id
_entity.type
_entity.pdbx_description
1 polymer ?
#
loop_
_entity_poly.entity_id
_entity_poly.type
_entity_poly.pdbx_seq_one_letter_code
_entity_poly.pdbx_strand_id
1 'polypeptide(L)'
;TPGKNYLASEWNIKKFTNDRFNNIKLKENAPPKIDNKIYSASKLEFYNPQNFEEKNLLIFENNLSFEISDFNNQKFKKIFLIFNKNENRTIELSEKVLKFKSQLIMDQKKRLNEKSIDCEIINISEIQNFSKESYGLYPTVGENLDYMNSNKIKLKFIYRKLDLFSWQYCNKGFFNFKNYIPKIITTFN
;
A
#
# COMPACT_ATOMS: atom_id res chain seq x y z
N THR A 1 0.75 10.27 14.06
CA THR A 1 1.90 11.09 13.60
C THR A 1 2.81 11.30 14.80
N PRO A 2 4.09 10.96 14.75
CA PRO A 2 5.03 11.22 15.85
C PRO A 2 4.97 12.69 16.26
N GLY A 3 4.91 12.95 17.57
CA GLY A 3 4.84 14.30 18.12
C GLY A 3 3.46 14.98 18.15
N LYS A 4 2.39 14.32 17.70
CA LYS A 4 1.03 14.83 17.88
C LYS A 4 0.30 14.04 18.96
N ASN A 5 0.26 14.61 20.15
CA ASN A 5 -0.44 14.05 21.31
C ASN A 5 -1.89 14.57 21.36
N TYR A 6 -2.66 14.36 20.29
CA TYR A 6 -4.05 14.75 20.28
C TYR A 6 -4.92 13.62 20.84
N LEU A 7 -5.54 13.87 21.97
CA LEU A 7 -6.60 13.01 22.50
C LEU A 7 -7.95 13.67 22.19
N ALA A 8 -8.86 12.89 21.64
CA ALA A 8 -10.23 13.36 21.44
C ALA A 8 -10.88 13.58 22.80
N SER A 9 -11.41 14.77 23.05
CA SER A 9 -12.22 15.09 24.22
C SER A 9 -13.70 14.84 23.93
N GLU A 10 -14.51 14.65 24.98
CA GLU A 10 -15.96 14.54 24.85
C GLU A 10 -16.54 15.74 24.08
N TRP A 11 -16.07 16.95 24.35
CA TRP A 11 -16.45 18.16 23.63
C TRP A 11 -16.13 18.08 22.12
N ASN A 12 -14.95 17.59 21.74
CA ASN A 12 -14.61 17.44 20.33
C ASN A 12 -15.56 16.45 19.64
N ILE A 13 -15.84 15.33 20.28
CA ILE A 13 -16.72 14.32 19.72
C ILE A 13 -18.12 14.89 19.53
N LYS A 14 -18.70 15.53 20.55
CA LYS A 14 -19.99 16.19 20.44
C LYS A 14 -20.04 17.20 19.32
N LYS A 15 -19.07 18.11 19.26
CA LYS A 15 -19.00 19.16 18.27
C LYS A 15 -18.93 18.64 16.83
N PHE A 16 -18.09 17.65 16.57
CA PHE A 16 -17.84 17.17 15.19
C PHE A 16 -18.78 16.04 14.75
N THR A 17 -19.61 15.53 15.66
CA THR A 17 -20.62 14.51 15.33
C THR A 17 -22.05 15.03 15.45
N ASN A 18 -22.25 16.34 15.64
CA ASN A 18 -23.55 16.95 15.86
C ASN A 18 -24.33 16.22 16.98
N ASP A 19 -23.68 16.02 18.11
CA ASP A 19 -24.24 15.34 19.29
C ASP A 19 -24.71 13.88 19.06
N ARG A 20 -24.29 13.26 17.96
CA ARG A 20 -24.65 11.85 17.62
C ARG A 20 -24.20 10.86 18.69
N PHE A 21 -23.19 11.18 19.49
CA PHE A 21 -22.61 10.33 20.52
C PHE A 21 -22.57 11.02 21.87
N ASN A 22 -23.75 11.32 22.43
CA ASN A 22 -23.91 12.07 23.67
C ASN A 22 -23.50 11.34 24.96
N ASN A 23 -23.38 10.00 24.91
CA ASN A 23 -23.18 9.17 26.12
C ASN A 23 -21.78 8.53 26.19
N ILE A 24 -20.82 9.05 25.47
CA ILE A 24 -19.45 8.52 25.52
C ILE A 24 -18.73 9.15 26.71
N LYS A 25 -18.42 8.33 27.72
CA LYS A 25 -17.52 8.72 28.80
C LYS A 25 -16.08 8.44 28.38
N LEU A 26 -15.31 9.47 28.11
CA LEU A 26 -13.89 9.37 27.82
C LEU A 26 -13.08 9.49 29.10
N LYS A 27 -11.96 8.79 29.17
CA LYS A 27 -10.97 8.94 30.23
C LYS A 27 -10.12 10.18 29.92
N GLU A 28 -10.60 11.37 30.28
CA GLU A 28 -10.02 12.66 29.90
C GLU A 28 -8.57 12.85 30.40
N ASN A 29 -8.17 12.17 31.48
CA ASN A 29 -6.85 12.26 32.07
C ASN A 29 -5.93 11.07 31.68
N ALA A 30 -6.23 10.37 30.59
CA ALA A 30 -5.33 9.32 30.13
C ALA A 30 -4.01 9.94 29.64
N PRO A 31 -2.84 9.52 30.16
CA PRO A 31 -1.59 10.01 29.65
C PRO A 31 -1.46 9.66 28.16
N PRO A 32 -0.94 10.58 27.32
CA PRO A 32 -0.72 10.28 25.92
C PRO A 32 0.24 9.09 25.78
N LYS A 33 -0.07 8.16 24.91
CA LYS A 33 0.88 7.10 24.55
C LYS A 33 2.03 7.74 23.79
N ILE A 34 3.16 7.88 24.45
CA ILE A 34 4.37 8.40 23.84
C ILE A 34 5.11 7.21 23.25
N ASP A 35 5.25 7.20 21.93
CA ASP A 35 6.15 6.28 21.27
C ASP A 35 7.55 6.91 21.26
N ASN A 36 8.43 6.40 22.14
CA ASN A 36 9.83 6.86 22.23
C ASN A 36 10.71 6.32 21.10
N LYS A 37 10.13 5.54 20.17
CA LYS A 37 10.86 4.96 19.07
C LYS A 37 11.18 6.04 18.02
N ILE A 38 12.46 6.23 17.76
CA ILE A 38 12.90 7.12 16.67
C ILE A 38 12.73 6.38 15.35
N TYR A 39 11.84 6.88 14.51
CA TYR A 39 11.64 6.36 13.16
C TYR A 39 12.52 7.15 12.19
N SER A 40 13.48 6.47 11.57
CA SER A 40 14.23 7.02 10.44
C SER A 40 13.51 6.70 9.14
N ALA A 41 13.52 7.64 8.18
CA ALA A 41 13.06 7.36 6.83
C ALA A 41 14.02 6.36 6.17
N SER A 42 13.48 5.25 5.66
CA SER A 42 14.27 4.32 4.85
C SER A 42 14.60 4.99 3.51
N LYS A 43 15.86 4.90 3.08
CA LYS A 43 16.25 5.30 1.74
C LYS A 43 15.66 4.30 0.75
N LEU A 44 14.84 4.80 -0.20
CA LEU A 44 14.32 3.96 -1.27
C LEU A 44 15.41 3.78 -2.34
N GLU A 45 15.64 2.53 -2.71
CA GLU A 45 16.47 2.19 -3.85
C GLU A 45 15.59 2.09 -5.10
N PHE A 46 15.78 3.02 -6.03
CA PHE A 46 15.02 3.04 -7.29
C PHE A 46 15.72 2.15 -8.30
N TYR A 47 15.07 1.07 -8.68
CA TYR A 47 15.50 0.20 -9.74
C TYR A 47 14.58 0.39 -10.96
N ASN A 48 15.18 0.74 -12.10
CA ASN A 48 14.44 0.94 -13.35
C ASN A 48 15.04 0.04 -14.44
N PRO A 49 14.63 -1.23 -14.51
CA PRO A 49 15.12 -2.17 -15.51
C PRO A 49 14.69 -1.72 -16.91
N GLN A 50 15.53 -2.01 -17.90
CA GLN A 50 15.22 -1.69 -19.30
C GLN A 50 14.36 -2.75 -19.98
N ASN A 51 14.35 -3.98 -19.46
CA ASN A 51 13.54 -5.09 -19.97
C ASN A 51 12.92 -5.89 -18.82
N PHE A 52 11.66 -6.26 -18.98
CA PHE A 52 10.86 -7.02 -18.01
C PHE A 52 10.46 -8.42 -18.50
N GLU A 53 10.69 -8.79 -19.77
CA GLU A 53 10.15 -10.01 -20.40
C GLU A 53 10.56 -11.31 -19.68
N GLU A 54 11.78 -11.34 -19.16
CA GLU A 54 12.32 -12.52 -18.44
C GLU A 54 11.90 -12.58 -16.96
N LYS A 55 11.13 -11.59 -16.47
CA LYS A 55 10.81 -11.46 -15.06
C LYS A 55 9.32 -11.51 -14.79
N ASN A 56 8.98 -12.08 -13.65
CA ASN A 56 7.63 -11.98 -13.12
C ASN A 56 7.42 -10.62 -12.43
N LEU A 57 6.16 -10.20 -12.33
CA LEU A 57 5.77 -9.03 -11.56
C LEU A 57 4.92 -9.47 -10.37
N LEU A 58 5.30 -9.06 -9.17
CA LEU A 58 4.53 -9.24 -7.94
C LEU A 58 3.77 -7.94 -7.63
N ILE A 59 2.45 -8.00 -7.56
CA ILE A 59 1.56 -6.88 -7.25
C ILE A 59 0.86 -7.17 -5.93
N PHE A 60 1.08 -6.29 -4.95
CA PHE A 60 0.47 -6.44 -3.63
C PHE A 60 -0.97 -5.91 -3.60
N GLU A 61 -1.76 -6.40 -2.65
CA GLU A 61 -3.18 -6.06 -2.49
C GLU A 61 -3.51 -4.57 -2.30
N ASN A 62 -2.52 -3.74 -2.02
CA ASN A 62 -2.64 -2.29 -1.95
C ASN A 62 -2.28 -1.57 -3.25
N ASN A 63 -1.87 -2.30 -4.29
CA ASN A 63 -1.46 -1.77 -5.60
C ASN A 63 -2.34 -2.30 -6.75
N LEU A 64 -3.58 -2.71 -6.48
CA LEU A 64 -4.47 -3.34 -7.46
C LEU A 64 -5.00 -2.39 -8.55
N SER A 65 -4.69 -1.10 -8.49
CA SER A 65 -4.93 -0.14 -9.58
C SER A 65 -3.85 -0.17 -10.67
N PHE A 66 -2.98 -1.17 -10.64
CA PHE A 66 -1.92 -1.34 -11.64
C PHE A 66 -2.49 -1.50 -13.05
N GLU A 67 -1.90 -0.78 -13.99
CA GLU A 67 -2.13 -0.93 -15.43
C GLU A 67 -0.80 -1.21 -16.13
N ILE A 68 -0.84 -2.03 -17.20
CA ILE A 68 0.38 -2.38 -17.94
C ILE A 68 1.04 -1.17 -18.61
N SER A 69 0.25 -0.13 -18.92
CA SER A 69 0.72 1.15 -19.43
C SER A 69 1.63 1.90 -18.46
N ASP A 70 1.53 1.63 -17.15
CA ASP A 70 2.42 2.20 -16.13
C ASP A 70 3.91 1.90 -16.43
N PHE A 71 4.18 0.84 -17.22
CA PHE A 71 5.51 0.41 -17.62
C PHE A 71 5.69 0.39 -19.15
N ASN A 72 5.10 1.35 -19.85
CA ASN A 72 5.22 1.51 -21.31
C ASN A 72 4.77 0.25 -22.10
N ASN A 73 3.75 -0.43 -21.62
CA ASN A 73 3.22 -1.68 -22.18
C ASN A 73 4.26 -2.83 -22.31
N GLN A 74 5.31 -2.80 -21.52
CA GLN A 74 6.29 -3.89 -21.51
C GLN A 74 5.65 -5.18 -20.96
N LYS A 75 6.07 -6.30 -21.54
CA LYS A 75 5.58 -7.62 -21.14
C LYS A 75 6.38 -8.15 -19.94
N PHE A 76 5.66 -8.74 -19.00
CA PHE A 76 6.22 -9.56 -17.94
C PHE A 76 6.01 -11.04 -18.29
N LYS A 77 6.90 -11.92 -17.81
CA LYS A 77 6.78 -13.37 -17.98
C LYS A 77 5.45 -13.86 -17.37
N LYS A 78 5.15 -13.44 -16.15
CA LYS A 78 3.90 -13.72 -15.44
C LYS A 78 3.63 -12.65 -14.39
N ILE A 79 2.36 -12.39 -14.08
CA ILE A 79 1.97 -11.49 -12.98
C ILE A 79 1.42 -12.31 -11.83
N PHE A 80 1.95 -12.09 -10.62
CA PHE A 80 1.43 -12.65 -9.39
C PHE A 80 0.75 -11.56 -8.57
N LEU A 81 -0.52 -11.78 -8.25
CA LEU A 81 -1.30 -10.92 -7.35
C LEU A 81 -1.17 -11.46 -5.93
N ILE A 82 -0.59 -10.68 -5.05
CA ILE A 82 -0.26 -11.11 -3.70
C ILE A 82 -1.41 -10.83 -2.76
N PHE A 83 -1.99 -11.89 -2.18
CA PHE A 83 -3.01 -11.80 -1.15
C PHE A 83 -2.42 -12.12 0.23
N ASN A 84 -2.63 -11.23 1.18
CA ASN A 84 -2.15 -11.43 2.54
C ASN A 84 -3.31 -11.90 3.43
N LYS A 85 -3.29 -13.17 3.83
CA LYS A 85 -4.28 -13.76 4.73
C LYS A 85 -3.98 -13.43 6.20
N ASN A 86 -4.97 -13.59 7.09
CA ASN A 86 -4.83 -13.27 8.52
C ASN A 86 -3.68 -14.01 9.21
N GLU A 87 -3.39 -15.23 8.81
CA GLU A 87 -2.27 -16.03 9.35
C GLU A 87 -0.89 -15.35 9.21
N ASN A 88 -0.77 -14.40 8.28
CA ASN A 88 0.48 -13.67 8.02
C ASN A 88 0.40 -12.20 8.47
N ARG A 89 -0.67 -11.80 9.16
CA ARG A 89 -0.88 -10.41 9.60
C ARG A 89 -0.53 -10.24 11.08
N THR A 90 0.01 -9.08 11.42
CA THR A 90 0.20 -8.68 12.82
C THR A 90 -1.14 -8.32 13.49
N ILE A 91 -2.07 -7.77 12.71
CA ILE A 91 -3.42 -7.40 13.16
C ILE A 91 -4.42 -8.13 12.27
N GLU A 92 -5.23 -8.99 12.86
CA GLU A 92 -6.27 -9.71 12.13
C GLU A 92 -7.35 -8.76 11.58
N LEU A 93 -7.71 -8.99 10.36
CA LEU A 93 -8.82 -8.29 9.70
C LEU A 93 -10.12 -9.07 9.89
N SER A 94 -11.23 -8.36 10.01
CA SER A 94 -12.55 -8.99 10.03
C SER A 94 -12.84 -9.73 8.72
N GLU A 95 -13.69 -10.75 8.76
CA GLU A 95 -14.10 -11.50 7.57
C GLU A 95 -14.66 -10.61 6.46
N LYS A 96 -15.40 -9.55 6.82
CA LYS A 96 -15.92 -8.58 5.84
C LYS A 96 -14.81 -7.87 5.09
N VAL A 97 -13.75 -7.47 5.79
CA VAL A 97 -12.60 -6.80 5.18
C VAL A 97 -11.80 -7.76 4.32
N LEU A 98 -11.57 -8.99 4.79
CA LEU A 98 -10.90 -10.03 3.99
C LEU A 98 -11.68 -10.36 2.72
N LYS A 99 -12.99 -10.52 2.81
CA LYS A 99 -13.86 -10.75 1.66
C LYS A 99 -13.78 -9.59 0.65
N PHE A 100 -13.84 -8.35 1.13
CA PHE A 100 -13.69 -7.17 0.27
C PHE A 100 -12.35 -7.16 -0.45
N LYS A 101 -11.23 -7.38 0.25
CA LYS A 101 -9.89 -7.45 -0.35
C LYS A 101 -9.77 -8.61 -1.35
N SER A 102 -10.35 -9.77 -1.03
CA SER A 102 -10.40 -10.92 -1.95
C SER A 102 -11.16 -10.58 -3.24
N GLN A 103 -12.29 -9.87 -3.14
CA GLN A 103 -13.06 -9.45 -4.32
C GLN A 103 -12.28 -8.45 -5.18
N LEU A 104 -11.56 -7.50 -4.58
CA LEU A 104 -10.73 -6.56 -5.32
C LEU A 104 -9.61 -7.25 -6.09
N ILE A 105 -8.95 -8.24 -5.48
CA ILE A 105 -7.86 -8.95 -6.14
C ILE A 105 -8.38 -9.86 -7.27
N MET A 106 -9.58 -10.45 -7.10
CA MET A 106 -10.25 -11.21 -8.14
C MET A 106 -10.67 -10.33 -9.32
N ASP A 107 -11.16 -9.11 -9.04
CA ASP A 107 -11.49 -8.12 -10.07
C ASP A 107 -10.23 -7.73 -10.87
N GLN A 108 -9.12 -7.47 -10.19
CA GLN A 108 -7.86 -7.19 -10.88
C GLN A 108 -7.39 -8.37 -11.74
N LYS A 109 -7.51 -9.61 -11.23
CA LYS A 109 -7.21 -10.81 -12.03
C LYS A 109 -8.05 -10.87 -13.30
N LYS A 110 -9.36 -10.62 -13.16
CA LYS A 110 -10.29 -10.59 -14.31
C LYS A 110 -9.85 -9.54 -15.33
N ARG A 111 -9.57 -8.31 -14.91
CA ARG A 111 -9.12 -7.22 -15.81
C ARG A 111 -7.82 -7.53 -16.54
N LEU A 112 -6.87 -8.20 -15.89
CA LEU A 112 -5.62 -8.63 -16.52
C LEU A 112 -5.88 -9.74 -17.55
N ASN A 113 -6.71 -10.73 -17.22
CA ASN A 113 -7.07 -11.83 -18.13
C ASN A 113 -7.82 -11.32 -19.37
N GLU A 114 -8.71 -10.33 -19.23
CA GLU A 114 -9.42 -9.70 -20.37
C GLU A 114 -8.42 -9.02 -21.33
N LYS A 115 -7.25 -8.62 -20.85
CA LYS A 115 -6.14 -8.10 -21.65
C LYS A 115 -5.15 -9.20 -22.12
N SER A 116 -5.52 -10.47 -21.98
CA SER A 116 -4.67 -11.63 -22.30
C SER A 116 -3.34 -11.65 -21.55
N ILE A 117 -3.33 -11.13 -20.32
CA ILE A 117 -2.16 -11.15 -19.44
C ILE A 117 -2.30 -12.31 -18.46
N ASP A 118 -1.36 -13.27 -18.51
CA ASP A 118 -1.34 -14.40 -17.57
C ASP A 118 -1.06 -13.93 -16.15
N CYS A 119 -1.99 -14.21 -15.23
CA CYS A 119 -1.85 -13.82 -13.84
C CYS A 119 -2.43 -14.85 -12.88
N GLU A 120 -1.81 -14.95 -11.72
CA GLU A 120 -2.14 -15.90 -10.65
C GLU A 120 -2.22 -15.17 -9.31
N ILE A 121 -3.14 -15.62 -8.44
CA ILE A 121 -3.23 -15.14 -7.05
C ILE A 121 -2.45 -16.10 -6.16
N ILE A 122 -1.47 -15.57 -5.41
CA ILE A 122 -0.68 -16.36 -4.44
C ILE A 122 -0.74 -15.72 -3.06
N ASN A 123 -0.45 -16.50 -2.03
CA ASN A 123 -0.32 -15.98 -0.67
C ASN A 123 1.01 -15.23 -0.51
N ILE A 124 1.06 -14.24 0.37
CA ILE A 124 2.29 -13.50 0.70
C ILE A 124 3.41 -14.43 1.18
N SER A 125 3.09 -15.54 1.85
CA SER A 125 4.05 -16.56 2.30
C SER A 125 4.77 -17.29 1.16
N GLU A 126 4.22 -17.27 -0.04
CA GLU A 126 4.79 -17.93 -1.22
C GLU A 126 5.79 -17.04 -1.99
N ILE A 127 5.86 -15.75 -1.68
CA ILE A 127 6.74 -14.78 -2.39
C ILE A 127 8.18 -15.24 -2.46
N GLN A 128 8.69 -15.88 -1.41
CA GLN A 128 10.08 -16.32 -1.35
C GLN A 128 10.43 -17.28 -2.49
N ASN A 129 9.49 -18.08 -2.96
CA ASN A 129 9.68 -19.03 -4.05
C ASN A 129 9.92 -18.35 -5.40
N PHE A 130 9.43 -17.12 -5.56
CA PHE A 130 9.45 -16.35 -6.81
C PHE A 130 10.38 -15.13 -6.77
N SER A 131 10.89 -14.74 -5.61
CA SER A 131 11.57 -13.44 -5.39
C SER A 131 12.79 -13.23 -6.27
N LYS A 132 13.56 -14.27 -6.59
CA LYS A 132 14.79 -14.18 -7.42
C LYS A 132 14.49 -13.88 -8.90
N GLU A 133 13.35 -14.34 -9.39
CA GLU A 133 12.92 -14.21 -10.79
C GLU A 133 11.88 -13.12 -10.98
N SER A 134 11.67 -12.28 -9.98
CA SER A 134 10.58 -11.30 -9.97
C SER A 134 11.05 -9.89 -9.63
N TYR A 135 10.28 -8.95 -10.13
CA TYR A 135 10.21 -7.59 -9.58
C TYR A 135 8.95 -7.45 -8.73
N GLY A 136 9.00 -6.65 -7.67
CA GLY A 136 7.82 -6.27 -6.92
C GLY A 136 7.41 -4.84 -7.25
N LEU A 137 6.13 -4.60 -7.51
CA LEU A 137 5.62 -3.24 -7.45
C LEU A 137 5.67 -2.78 -6.00
N TYR A 138 6.35 -1.66 -5.71
CA TYR A 138 6.62 -1.24 -4.34
C TYR A 138 5.33 -1.13 -3.50
N PRO A 139 5.19 -1.92 -2.42
CA PRO A 139 3.92 -2.01 -1.68
C PRO A 139 3.65 -0.81 -0.77
N THR A 140 4.50 0.22 -0.80
CA THR A 140 4.48 1.34 0.14
C THR A 140 4.77 0.89 1.59
N VAL A 141 4.56 1.78 2.56
CA VAL A 141 4.69 1.43 3.99
C VAL A 141 3.48 0.62 4.45
N GLY A 142 3.67 -0.32 5.37
CA GLY A 142 2.61 -1.10 5.99
C GLY A 142 2.89 -2.61 5.99
N GLU A 143 1.88 -3.40 6.32
CA GLU A 143 1.99 -4.84 6.64
C GLU A 143 2.74 -5.68 5.60
N ASN A 144 2.53 -5.41 4.30
CA ASN A 144 3.18 -6.20 3.26
C ASN A 144 4.70 -5.98 3.26
N LEU A 145 5.14 -4.72 3.41
CA LEU A 145 6.56 -4.39 3.53
C LEU A 145 7.15 -4.91 4.83
N ASP A 146 6.39 -4.80 5.93
CA ASP A 146 6.80 -5.29 7.25
C ASP A 146 6.94 -6.82 7.25
N TYR A 147 6.02 -7.54 6.60
CA TYR A 147 6.11 -8.99 6.42
C TYR A 147 7.39 -9.39 5.68
N MET A 148 7.68 -8.71 4.57
CA MET A 148 8.87 -9.00 3.77
C MET A 148 10.16 -8.73 4.56
N ASN A 149 10.23 -7.61 5.28
CA ASN A 149 11.38 -7.24 6.09
C ASN A 149 11.61 -8.26 7.24
N SER A 150 10.54 -8.64 7.94
CA SER A 150 10.59 -9.61 9.05
C SER A 150 11.04 -11.00 8.59
N ASN A 151 10.62 -11.41 7.39
CA ASN A 151 11.00 -12.69 6.78
C ASN A 151 12.26 -12.61 5.93
N LYS A 152 12.95 -11.45 5.91
CA LYS A 152 14.19 -11.23 5.14
C LYS A 152 14.06 -11.55 3.64
N ILE A 153 12.86 -11.34 3.08
CA ILE A 153 12.59 -11.56 1.67
C ILE A 153 13.22 -10.43 0.85
N LYS A 154 14.20 -10.78 0.02
CA LYS A 154 14.87 -9.82 -0.87
C LYS A 154 14.13 -9.78 -2.20
N LEU A 155 13.49 -8.66 -2.49
CA LEU A 155 12.81 -8.40 -3.75
C LEU A 155 13.26 -7.05 -4.30
N LYS A 156 13.58 -6.99 -5.59
CA LYS A 156 13.86 -5.73 -6.28
C LYS A 156 12.54 -5.03 -6.57
N PHE A 157 12.37 -3.81 -6.06
CA PHE A 157 11.17 -3.03 -6.29
C PHE A 157 11.28 -2.16 -7.54
N ILE A 158 10.20 -2.11 -8.28
CA ILE A 158 9.95 -1.15 -9.36
C ILE A 158 8.83 -0.20 -8.95
N TYR A 159 8.76 0.94 -9.60
CA TYR A 159 7.91 2.06 -9.21
C TYR A 159 7.19 2.63 -10.42
N ARG A 160 5.92 2.97 -10.27
CA ARG A 160 5.20 3.71 -11.31
C ARG A 160 5.74 5.15 -11.38
N LYS A 161 5.82 5.69 -12.58
CA LYS A 161 6.25 7.08 -12.79
C LYS A 161 5.35 8.07 -12.04
N LEU A 162 4.05 7.79 -12.01
CA LEU A 162 3.06 8.58 -11.27
C LEU A 162 3.38 8.62 -9.76
N ASP A 163 3.75 7.48 -9.16
CA ASP A 163 4.08 7.41 -7.74
C ASP A 163 5.33 8.23 -7.42
N LEU A 164 6.41 8.03 -8.19
CA LEU A 164 7.67 8.76 -8.02
C LEU A 164 7.47 10.28 -8.16
N PHE A 165 6.69 10.71 -9.13
CA PHE A 165 6.38 12.12 -9.33
C PHE A 165 5.52 12.68 -8.19
N SER A 166 4.55 11.92 -7.70
CA SER A 166 3.62 12.36 -6.67
C SER A 166 4.26 12.43 -5.28
N TRP A 167 5.13 11.48 -4.93
CA TRP A 167 5.72 11.38 -3.58
C TRP A 167 6.58 12.57 -3.18
N GLN A 168 7.21 13.27 -4.11
CA GLN A 168 7.95 14.50 -3.83
C GLN A 168 7.08 15.59 -3.18
N TYR A 169 5.75 15.56 -3.38
CA TYR A 169 4.78 16.49 -2.83
C TYR A 169 4.08 15.99 -1.55
N CYS A 170 4.35 14.75 -1.12
CA CYS A 170 3.67 14.11 0.02
C CYS A 170 4.32 14.41 1.39
N ASN A 171 5.20 15.40 1.50
CA ASN A 171 6.02 15.65 2.70
C ASN A 171 5.34 16.47 3.79
N LYS A 172 4.24 17.19 3.50
CA LYS A 172 3.55 18.10 4.43
C LYS A 172 2.07 17.78 4.67
N GLY A 173 1.65 16.54 4.37
CA GLY A 173 0.26 16.10 4.54
C GLY A 173 -0.68 16.50 3.42
N PHE A 174 -1.95 16.03 3.52
CA PHE A 174 -2.93 16.11 2.43
C PHE A 174 -3.24 17.54 1.97
N PHE A 175 -3.42 18.49 2.87
CA PHE A 175 -3.78 19.87 2.50
C PHE A 175 -2.69 20.58 1.70
N ASN A 176 -1.44 20.21 1.89
CA ASN A 176 -0.37 20.65 1.01
C ASN A 176 -0.39 19.88 -0.31
N PHE A 177 -0.52 18.55 -0.26
CA PHE A 177 -0.51 17.68 -1.43
C PHE A 177 -1.62 18.03 -2.43
N LYS A 178 -2.85 18.32 -1.96
CA LYS A 178 -3.99 18.63 -2.84
C LYS A 178 -3.72 19.78 -3.82
N ASN A 179 -2.85 20.73 -3.46
CA ASN A 179 -2.50 21.85 -4.33
C ASN A 179 -1.70 21.44 -5.56
N TYR A 180 -1.10 20.24 -5.52
CA TYR A 180 -0.31 19.68 -6.62
C TYR A 180 -1.09 18.68 -7.47
N ILE A 181 -2.30 18.26 -7.04
CA ILE A 181 -3.14 17.30 -7.79
C ILE A 181 -3.40 17.76 -9.23
N PRO A 182 -3.77 19.03 -9.53
CA PRO A 182 -3.95 19.48 -10.91
C PRO A 182 -2.69 19.28 -11.76
N LYS A 183 -1.52 19.63 -11.21
CA LYS A 183 -0.24 19.43 -11.90
C LYS A 183 0.06 17.95 -12.15
N ILE A 184 -0.23 17.08 -11.18
CA ILE A 184 -0.03 15.64 -11.32
C ILE A 184 -0.92 15.09 -12.45
N ILE A 185 -2.20 15.46 -12.46
CA ILE A 185 -3.16 15.03 -13.48
C ILE A 185 -2.70 15.49 -14.87
N THR A 186 -2.35 16.76 -15.04
CA THR A 186 -1.91 17.28 -16.35
C THR A 186 -0.60 16.68 -16.85
N THR A 187 0.23 16.13 -15.97
CA THR A 187 1.49 15.48 -16.37
C THR A 187 1.29 14.04 -16.85
N PHE A 188 0.23 13.35 -16.38
CA PHE A 188 0.02 11.92 -16.63
C PHE A 188 -1.27 11.60 -17.41
N ASN A 189 -2.05 12.59 -17.80
CA ASN A 189 -3.11 12.50 -18.80
C ASN A 189 -2.56 12.96 -20.16
#